data_0665be2311db79b5b8440c5b70e8e0da
#
_entry.id   0665be2311db79b5b8440c5b70e8e0da
#
_cell.length_a   1.000
_cell.length_b   1.000
_cell.length_c   1.000
_cell.angle_alpha   90.00
_cell.angle_beta   90.00
_cell.angle_gamma   90.00
#
_symmetry.space_group_name_H-M   'P 1'
#
loop_
_entity.id
_entity.type
_entity.pdbx_description
1 polymer ?
#
loop_
_entity_poly.entity_id
_entity_poly.type
_entity_poly.pdbx_seq_one_letter_code
_entity_poly.pdbx_strand_id
1 'polypeptide(L)'
;NGYSFTGWYTQKKGGKKYSASTIIKKKLKLYPHWVKRYKINTNYFVPMGLSFDNLDEFQKYYGSMTVLKKNIKKHVFPGIVKCKTSSEDILNFFVMDSSGEDKDKPFSYSIQYANCKLKNVINIKKTTSMDVFLKKLGVNQYNFNSKKHTIDFICGKCYCNFHNDDDAEYEDIWWTIKMNDKNQLTPDTVVNFQR
;
A
#
# COMPACT_ATOMS: atom_id res chain seq x y z
N ASN A 1 6.77 -15.93 -9.04
CA ASN A 1 8.15 -15.89 -9.50
C ASN A 1 9.09 -14.88 -8.82
N GLY A 2 8.93 -14.37 -7.64
CA GLY A 2 9.88 -13.69 -6.74
C GLY A 2 10.95 -12.72 -7.31
N TYR A 3 10.99 -12.45 -8.60
CA TYR A 3 11.97 -11.57 -9.26
C TYR A 3 11.31 -10.62 -10.25
N SER A 4 11.84 -9.38 -10.34
CA SER A 4 11.48 -8.39 -11.36
C SER A 4 12.59 -8.24 -12.38
N PHE A 5 12.23 -8.20 -13.67
CA PHE A 5 13.15 -7.92 -14.75
C PHE A 5 13.57 -6.44 -14.72
N THR A 6 14.87 -6.17 -14.78
CA THR A 6 15.41 -4.80 -14.70
C THR A 6 15.94 -4.28 -16.02
N GLY A 7 16.08 -5.16 -17.03
CA GLY A 7 16.50 -4.78 -18.35
C GLY A 7 17.58 -5.70 -18.93
N TRP A 8 17.99 -5.36 -20.16
CA TRP A 8 19.09 -5.99 -20.88
C TRP A 8 20.39 -5.21 -20.67
N TYR A 9 21.50 -5.90 -20.42
CA TYR A 9 22.79 -5.30 -20.12
C TYR A 9 23.91 -5.94 -20.94
N THR A 10 25.03 -5.21 -21.12
CA THR A 10 26.21 -5.69 -21.86
C THR A 10 27.02 -6.74 -21.13
N GLN A 11 26.81 -6.94 -19.84
CA GLN A 11 27.55 -7.90 -19.01
C GLN A 11 26.61 -8.66 -18.08
N LYS A 12 26.98 -9.86 -17.63
CA LYS A 12 26.23 -10.66 -16.66
C LYS A 12 26.07 -9.97 -15.29
N LYS A 13 27.06 -9.17 -14.88
CA LYS A 13 27.04 -8.36 -13.66
C LYS A 13 27.49 -6.94 -14.03
N GLY A 14 26.69 -5.92 -13.65
CA GLY A 14 26.92 -4.54 -14.07
C GLY A 14 26.76 -4.34 -15.58
N GLY A 15 27.62 -3.54 -16.17
CA GLY A 15 27.55 -3.21 -17.61
C GLY A 15 26.55 -2.10 -17.94
N LYS A 16 26.53 -1.70 -19.21
CA LYS A 16 25.60 -0.68 -19.71
C LYS A 16 24.22 -1.29 -19.94
N LYS A 17 23.18 -0.62 -19.46
CA LYS A 17 21.79 -0.97 -19.75
C LYS A 17 21.43 -0.53 -21.19
N TYR A 18 20.72 -1.39 -21.89
CA TYR A 18 20.12 -1.10 -23.20
C TYR A 18 18.64 -0.76 -23.02
N SER A 19 18.20 0.33 -23.66
CA SER A 19 16.78 0.69 -23.76
C SER A 19 16.19 0.15 -25.06
N ALA A 20 14.87 0.10 -25.15
CA ALA A 20 14.17 -0.29 -26.38
C ALA A 20 14.46 0.65 -27.56
N SER A 21 14.85 1.91 -27.28
CA SER A 21 15.22 2.92 -28.28
C SER A 21 16.70 2.86 -28.71
N THR A 22 17.50 1.94 -28.16
CA THR A 22 18.92 1.86 -28.51
C THR A 22 19.12 1.25 -29.89
N ILE A 23 19.69 2.02 -30.83
CA ILE A 23 20.02 1.53 -32.16
C ILE A 23 21.22 0.59 -32.09
N ILE A 24 21.05 -0.66 -32.50
CA ILE A 24 22.11 -1.67 -32.51
C ILE A 24 22.78 -1.63 -33.89
N LYS A 25 24.01 -1.15 -33.93
CA LYS A 25 24.83 -1.03 -35.19
C LYS A 25 25.72 -2.23 -35.45
N LYS A 26 25.85 -3.16 -34.50
CA LYS A 26 26.71 -4.36 -34.64
C LYS A 26 26.15 -5.51 -33.80
N LYS A 27 26.56 -6.75 -34.13
CA LYS A 27 26.19 -7.93 -33.33
C LYS A 27 26.57 -7.72 -31.86
N LEU A 28 25.63 -7.92 -30.95
CA LEU A 28 25.76 -7.62 -29.53
C LEU A 28 25.19 -8.78 -28.69
N LYS A 29 25.90 -9.17 -27.68
CA LYS A 29 25.41 -10.13 -26.68
C LYS A 29 24.87 -9.37 -25.47
N LEU A 30 23.60 -9.58 -25.14
CA LEU A 30 22.95 -8.96 -24.01
C LEU A 30 22.58 -10.00 -22.95
N TYR A 31 22.57 -9.58 -21.71
CA TYR A 31 22.28 -10.39 -20.55
C TYR A 31 21.07 -9.81 -19.80
N PRO A 32 20.03 -10.61 -19.50
CA PRO A 32 18.93 -10.15 -18.67
C PRO A 32 19.36 -9.97 -17.24
N HIS A 33 19.00 -8.85 -16.63
CA HIS A 33 19.19 -8.66 -15.19
C HIS A 33 17.85 -8.72 -14.47
N TRP A 34 17.89 -9.28 -13.27
CA TRP A 34 16.74 -9.50 -12.40
C TRP A 34 17.05 -9.04 -10.99
N VAL A 35 16.04 -8.51 -10.29
CA VAL A 35 16.13 -8.18 -8.86
C VAL A 35 15.10 -8.97 -8.09
N LYS A 36 15.49 -9.50 -6.94
CA LYS A 36 14.58 -10.20 -6.04
C LYS A 36 13.52 -9.23 -5.52
N ARG A 37 12.24 -9.60 -5.67
CA ARG A 37 11.11 -8.81 -5.18
C ARG A 37 11.06 -8.76 -3.66
N TYR A 38 10.44 -7.74 -3.13
CA TYR A 38 9.97 -7.76 -1.75
C TYR A 38 8.86 -8.80 -1.59
N LYS A 39 8.79 -9.40 -0.41
CA LYS A 39 7.60 -10.12 0.02
C LYS A 39 6.66 -9.11 0.67
N ILE A 40 5.42 -9.07 0.22
CA ILE A 40 4.35 -8.26 0.81
C ILE A 40 3.63 -9.12 1.84
N ASN A 41 3.43 -8.59 3.03
CA ASN A 41 2.57 -9.17 4.04
C ASN A 41 1.13 -8.73 3.78
N THR A 42 0.39 -9.54 3.04
CA THR A 42 -0.98 -9.21 2.63
C THR A 42 -1.97 -9.17 3.80
N ASN A 43 -1.62 -9.71 4.97
CA ASN A 43 -2.45 -9.60 6.17
C ASN A 43 -2.73 -8.15 6.58
N TYR A 44 -1.90 -7.19 6.16
CA TYR A 44 -2.16 -5.77 6.36
C TYR A 44 -3.34 -5.23 5.55
N PHE A 45 -3.76 -5.92 4.51
CA PHE A 45 -4.86 -5.49 3.65
C PHE A 45 -6.19 -6.13 4.01
N VAL A 46 -6.17 -7.27 4.72
CA VAL A 46 -7.39 -7.98 5.12
C VAL A 46 -8.39 -7.07 5.85
N PRO A 47 -7.99 -6.25 6.83
CA PRO A 47 -8.91 -5.35 7.52
C PRO A 47 -9.63 -4.37 6.60
N MET A 48 -8.99 -3.95 5.51
CA MET A 48 -9.55 -2.96 4.59
C MET A 48 -10.71 -3.51 3.76
N GLY A 49 -10.83 -4.83 3.64
CA GLY A 49 -11.90 -5.51 2.91
C GLY A 49 -13.11 -5.88 3.76
N LEU A 50 -13.09 -5.61 5.08
CA LEU A 50 -14.16 -6.01 5.99
C LEU A 50 -15.10 -4.84 6.29
N SER A 51 -16.40 -5.13 6.34
CA SER A 51 -17.47 -4.23 6.78
C SER A 51 -18.24 -4.84 7.94
N PHE A 52 -18.76 -4.00 8.83
CA PHE A 52 -19.52 -4.38 10.01
C PHE A 52 -20.75 -3.49 10.15
N ASP A 53 -21.91 -4.06 10.50
CA ASP A 53 -23.17 -3.34 10.61
C ASP A 53 -23.26 -2.49 11.88
N ASN A 54 -22.47 -2.83 12.89
CA ASN A 54 -22.50 -2.11 14.14
C ASN A 54 -21.09 -1.96 14.76
N LEU A 55 -21.00 -0.96 15.65
CA LEU A 55 -19.75 -0.62 16.31
C LEU A 55 -19.24 -1.74 17.24
N ASP A 56 -20.14 -2.48 17.88
CA ASP A 56 -19.74 -3.52 18.83
C ASP A 56 -19.05 -4.69 18.13
N GLU A 57 -19.56 -5.12 16.97
CA GLU A 57 -18.91 -6.13 16.14
C GLU A 57 -17.57 -5.65 15.63
N PHE A 58 -17.50 -4.41 15.15
CA PHE A 58 -16.27 -3.80 14.72
C PHE A 58 -15.23 -3.75 15.85
N GLN A 59 -15.61 -3.30 17.05
CA GLN A 59 -14.72 -3.25 18.22
C GLN A 59 -14.32 -4.64 18.70
N LYS A 60 -15.22 -5.62 18.65
CA LYS A 60 -14.94 -7.01 19.00
C LYS A 60 -13.87 -7.61 18.10
N TYR A 61 -13.89 -7.24 16.82
CA TYR A 61 -12.94 -7.74 15.83
C TYR A 61 -11.58 -7.02 15.92
N TYR A 62 -11.58 -5.68 16.02
CA TYR A 62 -10.38 -4.85 15.96
C TYR A 62 -9.86 -4.37 17.33
N GLY A 63 -10.64 -4.50 18.38
CA GLY A 63 -10.29 -3.99 19.70
C GLY A 63 -10.80 -2.56 19.94
N SER A 64 -10.21 -1.86 20.90
CA SER A 64 -10.66 -0.52 21.29
C SER A 64 -10.45 0.51 20.17
N MET A 65 -11.50 1.27 19.89
CA MET A 65 -11.48 2.39 18.95
C MET A 65 -11.44 3.72 19.69
N THR A 66 -10.61 4.64 19.24
CA THR A 66 -10.64 6.04 19.69
C THR A 66 -11.30 6.89 18.60
N VAL A 67 -12.48 7.42 18.88
CA VAL A 67 -13.17 8.35 17.97
C VAL A 67 -12.56 9.73 18.11
N LEU A 68 -12.05 10.28 17.00
CA LEU A 68 -11.55 11.65 16.95
C LEU A 68 -12.70 12.61 16.67
N LYS A 69 -13.26 13.21 17.72
CA LYS A 69 -14.40 14.15 17.60
C LYS A 69 -14.09 15.45 16.82
N LYS A 70 -12.83 15.74 16.48
CA LYS A 70 -12.44 17.08 15.98
C LYS A 70 -12.74 17.38 14.52
N ASN A 71 -13.13 16.43 13.67
CA ASN A 71 -13.34 16.66 12.24
C ASN A 71 -14.59 16.01 11.67
N ILE A 72 -15.66 15.92 12.45
CA ILE A 72 -16.96 15.42 11.97
C ILE A 72 -17.55 16.48 11.08
N LYS A 73 -17.19 16.47 9.79
CA LYS A 73 -18.02 17.09 8.76
C LYS A 73 -19.19 16.15 8.52
N LYS A 74 -20.40 16.72 8.37
CA LYS A 74 -21.64 15.98 8.11
C LYS A 74 -21.37 14.73 7.26
N HIS A 75 -21.74 13.56 7.75
CA HIS A 75 -21.70 12.23 7.11
C HIS A 75 -20.36 11.46 7.08
N VAL A 76 -19.33 11.91 7.77
CA VAL A 76 -18.11 11.14 7.93
C VAL A 76 -17.76 11.10 9.41
N PHE A 77 -17.70 9.90 9.98
CA PHE A 77 -17.20 9.69 11.35
C PHE A 77 -15.74 9.24 11.27
N PRO A 78 -14.77 10.16 11.29
CA PRO A 78 -13.38 9.77 11.35
C PRO A 78 -13.10 9.15 12.72
N GLY A 79 -12.97 7.84 12.76
CA GLY A 79 -12.48 7.11 13.92
C GLY A 79 -11.05 6.65 13.66
N ILE A 80 -10.18 6.73 14.66
CA ILE A 80 -8.90 6.03 14.63
C ILE A 80 -9.07 4.74 15.40
N VAL A 81 -8.92 3.63 14.72
CA VAL A 81 -8.84 2.32 15.33
C VAL A 81 -7.38 1.95 15.47
N LYS A 82 -6.95 1.72 16.70
CA LYS A 82 -5.65 1.11 16.97
C LYS A 82 -5.85 -0.39 17.09
N CYS A 83 -5.56 -1.11 16.03
CA CYS A 83 -5.60 -2.58 16.04
C CYS A 83 -4.22 -3.12 16.34
N LYS A 84 -4.13 -4.05 17.31
CA LYS A 84 -2.98 -4.93 17.39
C LYS A 84 -3.07 -5.93 16.24
N THR A 85 -2.09 -5.91 15.36
CA THR A 85 -1.90 -7.02 14.43
C THR A 85 -1.26 -8.20 15.16
N SER A 86 -1.25 -9.37 14.54
CA SER A 86 -0.58 -10.58 15.07
C SER A 86 0.93 -10.38 15.35
N SER A 87 1.52 -9.30 14.85
CA SER A 87 2.93 -8.91 15.06
C SER A 87 3.10 -7.81 16.13
N GLU A 88 2.09 -7.53 16.97
CA GLU A 88 2.07 -6.44 17.94
C GLU A 88 2.15 -5.02 17.34
N ASP A 89 2.18 -4.89 16.03
CA ASP A 89 2.20 -3.60 15.37
C ASP A 89 0.84 -2.90 15.49
N ILE A 90 0.88 -1.62 15.83
CA ILE A 90 -0.33 -0.80 15.91
C ILE A 90 -0.56 -0.21 14.51
N LEU A 91 -1.62 -0.67 13.84
CA LEU A 91 -2.10 -0.02 12.62
C LEU A 91 -3.01 1.14 13.03
N ASN A 92 -2.76 2.29 12.45
CA ASN A 92 -3.70 3.40 12.57
C ASN A 92 -4.67 3.32 11.40
N PHE A 93 -5.94 3.13 11.70
CA PHE A 93 -6.99 3.07 10.70
C PHE A 93 -7.91 4.27 10.83
N PHE A 94 -8.41 4.74 9.70
CA PHE A 94 -9.55 5.65 9.66
C PHE A 94 -10.78 4.82 9.33
N VAL A 95 -11.79 4.90 10.19
CA VAL A 95 -13.10 4.32 9.91
C VAL A 95 -13.92 5.39 9.20
N MET A 96 -14.37 5.10 8.01
CA MET A 96 -15.35 5.93 7.33
C MET A 96 -16.68 5.20 7.36
N ASP A 97 -17.69 5.95 7.64
CA ASP A 97 -19.07 5.52 7.56
C ASP A 97 -19.62 5.85 6.18
N SER A 98 -20.15 4.84 5.50
CA SER A 98 -20.99 5.05 4.34
C SER A 98 -22.41 5.28 4.84
N SER A 99 -22.80 6.54 5.01
CA SER A 99 -24.13 6.90 5.47
C SER A 99 -25.20 6.40 4.51
N GLY A 100 -26.07 5.52 5.00
CA GLY A 100 -27.37 5.32 4.42
C GLY A 100 -28.26 6.58 4.54
N GLU A 101 -29.50 6.51 4.13
CA GLU A 101 -30.46 7.62 4.12
C GLU A 101 -30.77 8.20 5.52
N ASP A 102 -30.41 7.49 6.59
CA ASP A 102 -30.61 7.93 7.98
C ASP A 102 -29.34 8.67 8.48
N LYS A 103 -29.43 10.00 8.48
CA LYS A 103 -28.33 10.93 8.73
C LYS A 103 -27.70 10.84 10.12
N ASP A 104 -28.33 10.13 11.05
CA ASP A 104 -27.96 10.09 12.45
C ASP A 104 -27.38 8.74 12.90
N LYS A 105 -27.36 7.73 12.02
CA LYS A 105 -26.83 6.40 12.32
C LYS A 105 -25.92 5.90 11.20
N PRO A 106 -24.71 5.44 11.54
CA PRO A 106 -23.84 4.81 10.56
C PRO A 106 -24.48 3.53 10.02
N PHE A 107 -24.44 3.37 8.70
CA PHE A 107 -24.96 2.19 8.02
C PHE A 107 -24.00 1.01 8.11
N SER A 108 -22.70 1.29 8.00
CA SER A 108 -21.65 0.27 8.15
C SER A 108 -20.32 0.87 8.63
N TYR A 109 -19.51 0.05 9.27
CA TYR A 109 -18.18 0.39 9.73
C TYR A 109 -17.16 -0.33 8.85
N SER A 110 -16.31 0.40 8.14
CA SER A 110 -15.27 -0.16 7.30
C SER A 110 -13.98 0.65 7.39
N ILE A 111 -12.85 0.01 7.07
CA ILE A 111 -11.55 0.65 7.04
C ILE A 111 -11.20 1.01 5.62
N GLN A 112 -11.12 2.31 5.32
CA GLN A 112 -10.73 2.80 4.00
C GLN A 112 -9.27 3.25 3.94
N TYR A 113 -8.71 3.63 5.09
CA TYR A 113 -7.33 4.11 5.18
C TYR A 113 -6.58 3.37 6.28
N ALA A 114 -5.35 3.00 5.99
CA ALA A 114 -4.45 2.42 6.98
C ALA A 114 -3.04 3.00 6.80
N ASN A 115 -2.27 3.09 7.87
CA ASN A 115 -0.87 3.41 7.76
C ASN A 115 -0.02 2.50 8.65
N CYS A 116 1.18 2.22 8.21
CA CYS A 116 2.16 1.48 8.99
C CYS A 116 3.59 1.81 8.54
N LYS A 117 4.58 1.29 9.25
CA LYS A 117 5.97 1.34 8.78
C LYS A 117 6.19 0.32 7.67
N LEU A 118 6.99 0.68 6.66
CA LEU A 118 7.30 -0.20 5.53
C LEU A 118 7.81 -1.58 5.94
N LYS A 119 8.64 -1.67 6.99
CA LYS A 119 9.17 -2.95 7.49
C LYS A 119 8.10 -3.95 7.94
N ASN A 120 6.90 -3.46 8.27
CA ASN A 120 5.79 -4.28 8.73
C ASN A 120 5.05 -4.93 7.55
N VAL A 121 4.97 -4.23 6.43
CA VAL A 121 4.23 -4.70 5.25
C VAL A 121 5.14 -5.36 4.20
N ILE A 122 6.44 -5.02 4.17
CA ILE A 122 7.42 -5.64 3.26
C ILE A 122 8.72 -5.96 4.00
N ASN A 123 9.48 -6.92 3.45
CA ASN A 123 10.75 -7.34 4.04
C ASN A 123 11.93 -6.41 3.67
N ILE A 124 11.73 -5.09 3.78
CA ILE A 124 12.79 -4.08 3.63
C ILE A 124 13.67 -4.05 4.88
N LYS A 125 15.01 -4.12 4.68
CA LYS A 125 15.97 -4.20 5.79
C LYS A 125 16.92 -3.00 5.88
N LYS A 126 17.01 -2.19 4.83
CA LYS A 126 17.94 -1.04 4.74
C LYS A 126 17.37 0.07 3.89
N THR A 127 17.92 1.25 4.06
CA THR A 127 17.62 2.40 3.22
C THR A 127 17.82 2.07 1.74
N THR A 128 16.91 2.49 0.90
CA THR A 128 16.92 2.23 -0.53
C THR A 128 16.42 3.45 -1.30
N SER A 129 16.87 3.63 -2.53
CA SER A 129 16.34 4.66 -3.42
C SER A 129 14.95 4.27 -3.93
N MET A 130 14.17 5.28 -4.34
CA MET A 130 12.85 5.11 -4.94
C MET A 130 12.85 4.10 -6.08
N ASP A 131 13.80 4.23 -7.03
CA ASP A 131 13.87 3.35 -8.21
C ASP A 131 14.10 1.88 -7.85
N VAL A 132 15.00 1.63 -6.88
CA VAL A 132 15.28 0.26 -6.41
C VAL A 132 14.07 -0.30 -5.66
N PHE A 133 13.40 0.55 -4.86
CA PHE A 133 12.19 0.18 -4.13
C PHE A 133 11.08 -0.25 -5.08
N LEU A 134 10.71 0.59 -6.04
CA LEU A 134 9.66 0.32 -7.02
C LEU A 134 9.95 -0.93 -7.85
N LYS A 135 11.19 -1.09 -8.32
CA LYS A 135 11.62 -2.32 -9.02
C LYS A 135 11.44 -3.57 -8.18
N LYS A 136 11.79 -3.51 -6.89
CA LYS A 136 11.62 -4.66 -5.98
C LYS A 136 10.18 -4.95 -5.60
N LEU A 137 9.29 -3.95 -5.64
CA LEU A 137 7.86 -4.17 -5.55
C LEU A 137 7.26 -4.71 -6.85
N GLY A 138 7.92 -4.47 -7.99
CA GLY A 138 7.40 -4.81 -9.32
C GLY A 138 6.42 -3.77 -9.83
N VAL A 139 6.48 -2.55 -9.31
CA VAL A 139 5.66 -1.41 -9.71
C VAL A 139 6.32 -0.71 -10.91
N ASN A 140 5.56 -0.57 -12.00
CA ASN A 140 6.01 0.09 -13.22
C ASN A 140 5.28 1.40 -13.50
N GLN A 141 4.12 1.60 -12.87
CA GLN A 141 3.30 2.81 -13.00
C GLN A 141 3.17 3.47 -11.64
N TYR A 142 3.53 4.73 -11.55
CA TYR A 142 3.47 5.51 -10.31
C TYR A 142 3.45 7.00 -10.63
N ASN A 143 2.91 7.80 -9.71
CA ASN A 143 2.99 9.24 -9.72
C ASN A 143 4.07 9.69 -8.74
N PHE A 144 4.98 10.53 -9.18
CA PHE A 144 6.04 11.10 -8.34
C PHE A 144 5.90 12.61 -8.25
N ASN A 145 5.71 13.11 -7.03
CA ASN A 145 5.72 14.53 -6.73
C ASN A 145 7.09 14.94 -6.15
N SER A 146 7.95 15.51 -6.98
CA SER A 146 9.32 15.91 -6.60
C SER A 146 9.36 17.02 -5.54
N LYS A 147 8.37 17.93 -5.52
CA LYS A 147 8.30 19.03 -4.53
C LYS A 147 7.93 18.52 -3.13
N LYS A 148 7.09 17.49 -3.05
CA LYS A 148 6.63 16.90 -1.79
C LYS A 148 7.43 15.67 -1.40
N HIS A 149 8.30 15.16 -2.27
CA HIS A 149 9.00 13.88 -2.13
C HIS A 149 8.03 12.71 -1.87
N THR A 150 6.89 12.69 -2.57
CA THR A 150 5.87 11.64 -2.44
C THR A 150 5.77 10.79 -3.68
N ILE A 151 5.49 9.50 -3.49
CA ILE A 151 5.12 8.57 -4.55
C ILE A 151 3.76 7.96 -4.26
N ASP A 152 2.95 7.83 -5.30
CA ASP A 152 1.63 7.20 -5.26
C ASP A 152 1.55 6.13 -6.33
N PHE A 153 1.10 4.93 -5.97
CA PHE A 153 0.98 3.79 -6.88
C PHE A 153 0.01 2.75 -6.36
N ILE A 154 -0.46 1.87 -7.25
CA ILE A 154 -1.29 0.71 -6.90
C ILE A 154 -0.39 -0.51 -6.70
N CYS A 155 -0.54 -1.19 -5.56
CA CYS A 155 0.15 -2.45 -5.29
C CYS A 155 -0.64 -3.33 -4.33
N GLY A 156 -1.16 -4.44 -4.83
CA GLY A 156 -2.00 -5.37 -4.07
C GLY A 156 -3.48 -5.10 -4.24
N LYS A 157 -4.26 -6.03 -3.71
CA LYS A 157 -5.73 -5.96 -3.70
C LYS A 157 -6.23 -6.41 -2.34
N CYS A 158 -7.34 -5.83 -1.87
CA CYS A 158 -8.14 -6.37 -0.78
C CYS A 158 -9.40 -7.01 -1.34
N TYR A 159 -9.84 -8.08 -0.69
CA TYR A 159 -11.13 -8.68 -0.95
C TYR A 159 -12.17 -7.94 -0.11
N CYS A 160 -13.09 -7.25 -0.77
CA CYS A 160 -14.13 -6.48 -0.12
C CYS A 160 -15.40 -7.34 -0.03
N ASN A 161 -15.82 -7.64 1.20
CA ASN A 161 -17.09 -8.31 1.45
C ASN A 161 -18.09 -7.23 1.92
N PHE A 162 -18.89 -6.75 0.98
CA PHE A 162 -19.98 -5.85 1.30
C PHE A 162 -21.15 -6.68 1.81
N HIS A 163 -21.73 -6.32 2.96
CA HIS A 163 -22.95 -6.97 3.47
C HIS A 163 -24.06 -6.88 2.43
N ASN A 164 -24.59 -8.03 2.02
CA ASN A 164 -25.75 -8.25 1.14
C ASN A 164 -25.54 -8.19 -0.37
N ASP A 165 -24.34 -8.07 -0.89
CA ASP A 165 -24.16 -8.22 -2.33
C ASP A 165 -23.44 -9.53 -2.66
N ASP A 166 -24.03 -10.30 -3.59
CA ASP A 166 -23.40 -11.47 -4.20
C ASP A 166 -22.15 -11.10 -5.02
N ASP A 167 -21.85 -9.81 -5.13
CA ASP A 167 -20.73 -9.21 -5.87
C ASP A 167 -19.58 -8.82 -4.94
N ALA A 168 -18.92 -9.83 -4.36
CA ALA A 168 -17.67 -9.59 -3.67
C ALA A 168 -16.59 -9.16 -4.67
N GLU A 169 -16.13 -7.92 -4.59
CA GLU A 169 -15.14 -7.35 -5.49
C GLU A 169 -13.75 -7.27 -4.88
N TYR A 170 -12.73 -7.40 -5.75
CA TYR A 170 -11.35 -7.10 -5.39
C TYR A 170 -11.03 -5.65 -5.71
N GLU A 171 -10.87 -4.82 -4.69
CA GLU A 171 -10.43 -3.42 -4.84
C GLU A 171 -8.91 -3.29 -4.83
N ASP A 172 -8.41 -2.37 -5.63
CA ASP A 172 -6.99 -2.04 -5.68
C ASP A 172 -6.55 -1.28 -4.43
N ILE A 173 -5.39 -1.64 -3.90
CA ILE A 173 -4.77 -0.93 -2.78
C ILE A 173 -3.83 0.15 -3.32
N TRP A 174 -4.14 1.40 -3.02
CA TRP A 174 -3.30 2.55 -3.27
C TRP A 174 -2.29 2.73 -2.14
N TRP A 175 -1.05 2.99 -2.54
CA TRP A 175 0.04 3.30 -1.63
C TRP A 175 0.47 4.75 -1.84
N THR A 176 0.52 5.52 -0.76
CA THR A 176 1.10 6.86 -0.73
C THR A 176 2.26 6.86 0.25
N ILE A 177 3.45 7.21 -0.21
CA ILE A 177 4.66 7.20 0.61
C ILE A 177 5.38 8.53 0.49
N LYS A 178 5.68 9.16 1.65
CA LYS A 178 6.57 10.32 1.72
C LYS A 178 8.00 9.84 1.98
N MET A 179 8.90 10.18 1.08
CA MET A 179 10.33 9.89 1.17
C MET A 179 11.10 11.01 1.86
N ASN A 180 12.37 10.80 2.14
CA ASN A 180 13.28 11.87 2.55
C ASN A 180 13.66 12.77 1.34
N ASP A 181 14.39 13.88 1.61
CA ASP A 181 14.78 14.87 0.59
C ASP A 181 15.73 14.28 -0.49
N LYS A 182 16.30 13.12 -0.25
CA LYS A 182 17.11 12.36 -1.22
C LYS A 182 16.30 11.32 -1.99
N ASN A 183 14.97 11.34 -1.90
CA ASN A 183 14.05 10.36 -2.48
C ASN A 183 14.42 8.92 -2.07
N GLN A 184 14.72 8.73 -0.80
CA GLN A 184 15.04 7.43 -0.22
C GLN A 184 13.99 7.00 0.80
N LEU A 185 13.81 5.70 0.92
CA LEU A 185 12.94 5.05 1.87
C LEU A 185 13.78 4.24 2.86
N THR A 186 13.33 4.23 4.11
CA THR A 186 13.90 3.41 5.19
C THR A 186 12.92 2.35 5.63
N PRO A 187 13.32 1.34 6.39
CA PRO A 187 12.38 0.39 7.01
C PRO A 187 11.30 1.06 7.86
N ASP A 188 11.60 2.22 8.46
CA ASP A 188 10.69 2.97 9.32
C ASP A 188 9.88 4.06 8.58
N THR A 189 10.07 4.22 7.26
CA THR A 189 9.24 5.12 6.45
C THR A 189 7.78 4.69 6.54
N VAL A 190 6.89 5.66 6.81
CA VAL A 190 5.45 5.41 6.90
C VAL A 190 4.86 5.32 5.49
N VAL A 191 4.08 4.30 5.27
CA VAL A 191 3.23 4.13 4.09
C VAL A 191 1.77 4.30 4.49
N ASN A 192 1.03 5.02 3.68
CA ASN A 192 -0.41 5.14 3.79
C ASN A 192 -1.06 4.29 2.71
N PHE A 193 -2.07 3.53 3.09
CA PHE A 193 -2.88 2.70 2.21
C PHE A 193 -4.28 3.29 2.11
N GLN A 194 -4.88 3.19 0.95
CA GLN A 194 -6.26 3.53 0.66
C GLN A 194 -6.82 2.48 -0.30
N ARG A 195 -8.07 2.08 -0.11
CA ARG A 195 -8.86 1.32 -1.09
C ARG A 195 -9.78 2.24 -1.86
#